data_7c8f23c907d2d2f8286277b143d677e0
#
_entry.id   7c8f23c907d2d2f8286277b143d677e0
#
_cell.length_a   1.000
_cell.length_b   1.000
_cell.length_c   1.000
_cell.angle_alpha   90.00
_cell.angle_beta   90.00
_cell.angle_gamma   90.00
#
_symmetry.space_group_name_H-M   'P 1'
#
loop_
_entity.id
_entity.type
_entity.pdbx_description
1 polymer ?
#
loop_
_entity_poly.entity_id
_entity_poly.type
_entity_poly.pdbx_seq_one_letter_code
_entity_poly.pdbx_strand_id
1 'polypeptide(L)'
;LQYDTSDLIMLQNILLQKVNAAKLSVIRGHEVYPSNGDLFKRAGNSYDMAERKYPFLRYKNPSVKSSFYGWFGDYLGFTGYYNPFTGEAQVNTTVPKFLQPYIATHEMAHQLGYAKENEANFVGYLAAVNSNDSLFHYSAYFDLFIYANREVYYFDSVASKKALEQLNPEVKNDIVELKQFDLDHQSFFEPWITWLYGNFLKLNQQPQGIHSYNEVVGMLVAYYKKYGKI
;
A
#
# COMPACT_ATOMS: atom_id res chain seq x y z
N LEU A 1 6.12 10.01 -16.24
CA LEU A 1 4.99 9.15 -16.62
C LEU A 1 3.85 10.04 -17.08
N GLN A 2 3.42 9.92 -18.35
CA GLN A 2 2.31 10.70 -18.88
C GLN A 2 1.07 9.81 -18.91
N TYR A 3 0.02 10.23 -18.24
CA TYR A 3 -1.31 9.65 -18.26
C TYR A 3 -2.35 10.77 -18.19
N ASP A 4 -3.53 10.51 -18.71
CA ASP A 4 -4.65 11.44 -18.72
C ASP A 4 -5.78 11.00 -17.76
N THR A 5 -6.82 11.80 -17.68
CA THR A 5 -7.97 11.50 -16.80
C THR A 5 -8.68 10.20 -17.19
N SER A 6 -8.69 9.84 -18.48
CA SER A 6 -9.31 8.59 -18.94
C SER A 6 -8.54 7.36 -18.49
N ASP A 7 -7.21 7.44 -18.51
CA ASP A 7 -6.31 6.41 -17.98
C ASP A 7 -6.53 6.21 -16.47
N LEU A 8 -6.72 7.31 -15.76
CA LEU A 8 -6.94 7.30 -14.30
C LEU A 8 -8.27 6.65 -13.93
N ILE A 9 -9.36 7.03 -14.64
CA ILE A 9 -10.69 6.41 -14.45
C ILE A 9 -10.67 4.93 -14.83
N MET A 10 -9.96 4.57 -15.90
CA MET A 10 -9.76 3.17 -16.28
C MET A 10 -9.06 2.39 -15.17
N LEU A 11 -7.94 2.90 -14.63
CA LEU A 11 -7.21 2.26 -13.54
C LEU A 11 -8.09 2.12 -12.28
N GLN A 12 -8.83 3.18 -11.90
CA GLN A 12 -9.77 3.14 -10.79
C GLN A 12 -10.80 2.00 -10.94
N ASN A 13 -11.39 1.85 -12.14
CA ASN A 13 -12.37 0.80 -12.40
C ASN A 13 -11.75 -0.60 -12.34
N ILE A 14 -10.53 -0.77 -12.82
CA ILE A 14 -9.80 -2.04 -12.70
C ILE A 14 -9.56 -2.38 -11.23
N LEU A 15 -9.05 -1.42 -10.46
CA LEU A 15 -8.77 -1.61 -9.03
C LEU A 15 -10.06 -1.85 -8.23
N LEU A 16 -11.17 -1.20 -8.58
CA LEU A 16 -12.49 -1.45 -8.01
C LEU A 16 -12.90 -2.93 -8.17
N GLN A 17 -12.75 -3.47 -9.37
CA GLN A 17 -13.05 -4.88 -9.62
C GLN A 17 -12.12 -5.81 -8.85
N LYS A 18 -10.82 -5.48 -8.82
CA LYS A 18 -9.79 -6.27 -8.13
C LYS A 18 -9.99 -6.30 -6.62
N VAL A 19 -10.25 -5.16 -5.98
CA VAL A 19 -10.46 -5.11 -4.53
C VAL A 19 -11.71 -5.88 -4.12
N ASN A 20 -12.81 -5.74 -4.87
CA ASN A 20 -14.03 -6.49 -4.63
C ASN A 20 -13.81 -8.01 -4.79
N ALA A 21 -13.13 -8.44 -5.85
CA ALA A 21 -12.84 -9.84 -6.09
C ALA A 21 -11.89 -10.43 -5.02
N ALA A 22 -10.85 -9.69 -4.64
CA ALA A 22 -9.90 -10.12 -3.62
C ALA A 22 -10.57 -10.24 -2.24
N LYS A 23 -11.45 -9.30 -1.86
CA LYS A 23 -12.21 -9.41 -0.60
C LYS A 23 -13.08 -10.67 -0.59
N LEU A 24 -13.78 -10.97 -1.69
CA LEU A 24 -14.56 -12.18 -1.80
C LEU A 24 -13.70 -13.45 -1.69
N SER A 25 -12.47 -13.44 -2.20
CA SER A 25 -11.54 -14.57 -2.06
C SER A 25 -11.14 -14.78 -0.59
N VAL A 26 -10.85 -13.70 0.14
CA VAL A 26 -10.57 -13.74 1.59
C VAL A 26 -11.74 -14.35 2.36
N ILE A 27 -12.97 -13.91 2.08
CA ILE A 27 -14.18 -14.39 2.76
C ILE A 27 -14.45 -15.86 2.44
N ARG A 28 -14.38 -16.25 1.17
CA ARG A 28 -14.63 -17.63 0.73
C ARG A 28 -13.57 -18.61 1.24
N GLY A 29 -12.33 -18.15 1.35
CA GLY A 29 -11.22 -18.91 1.91
C GLY A 29 -11.27 -19.02 3.44
N HIS A 30 -12.21 -18.35 4.12
CA HIS A 30 -12.24 -18.23 5.57
C HIS A 30 -10.87 -17.79 6.14
N GLU A 31 -10.19 -16.91 5.41
CA GLU A 31 -8.84 -16.47 5.76
C GLU A 31 -8.84 -15.71 7.09
N VAL A 32 -7.94 -16.09 7.97
CA VAL A 32 -7.70 -15.42 9.24
C VAL A 32 -6.38 -14.64 9.15
N TYR A 33 -6.40 -13.41 9.62
CA TYR A 33 -5.17 -12.61 9.65
C TYR A 33 -4.13 -13.25 10.57
N PRO A 34 -2.91 -13.47 10.07
CA PRO A 34 -1.88 -14.22 10.77
C PRO A 34 -1.31 -13.44 11.97
N SER A 35 -0.57 -14.16 12.81
CA SER A 35 0.34 -13.52 13.78
C SER A 35 1.39 -12.66 13.05
N ASN A 36 2.01 -11.69 13.74
CA ASN A 36 3.02 -10.83 13.11
C ASN A 36 4.20 -11.64 12.53
N GLY A 37 4.65 -12.69 13.23
CA GLY A 37 5.74 -13.55 12.73
C GLY A 37 5.35 -14.29 11.45
N ASP A 38 4.11 -14.81 11.37
CA ASP A 38 3.61 -15.49 10.18
C ASP A 38 3.36 -14.49 9.03
N LEU A 39 2.89 -13.29 9.35
CA LEU A 39 2.72 -12.22 8.37
C LEU A 39 4.05 -11.91 7.66
N PHE A 40 5.13 -11.72 8.43
CA PHE A 40 6.45 -11.40 7.88
C PHE A 40 7.04 -12.55 7.07
N LYS A 41 6.82 -13.79 7.51
CA LYS A 41 7.19 -14.98 6.73
C LYS A 41 6.42 -15.05 5.41
N ARG A 42 5.10 -14.80 5.43
CA ARG A 42 4.27 -14.76 4.22
C ARG A 42 4.70 -13.62 3.28
N ALA A 43 5.06 -12.45 3.81
CA ALA A 43 5.60 -11.34 3.04
C ALA A 43 6.92 -11.72 2.33
N GLY A 44 7.83 -12.44 3.02
CA GLY A 44 9.04 -13.00 2.41
C GLY A 44 8.72 -13.96 1.27
N ASN A 45 7.79 -14.90 1.49
CA ASN A 45 7.34 -15.83 0.45
C ASN A 45 6.75 -15.12 -0.77
N SER A 46 6.08 -13.96 -0.57
CA SER A 46 5.56 -13.15 -1.68
C SER A 46 6.68 -12.64 -2.59
N TYR A 47 7.81 -12.22 -2.00
CA TYR A 47 9.01 -11.83 -2.75
C TYR A 47 9.67 -13.02 -3.48
N ASP A 48 9.77 -14.19 -2.83
CA ASP A 48 10.29 -15.42 -3.46
C ASP A 48 9.47 -15.84 -4.69
N MET A 49 8.15 -15.63 -4.63
CA MET A 49 7.28 -15.92 -5.77
C MET A 49 7.42 -14.85 -6.86
N ALA A 50 7.48 -13.57 -6.48
CA ALA A 50 7.63 -12.47 -7.42
C ALA A 50 9.00 -12.51 -8.14
N GLU A 51 10.09 -12.92 -7.46
CA GLU A 51 11.42 -13.08 -8.04
C GLU A 51 11.42 -13.99 -9.28
N ARG A 52 10.60 -15.04 -9.30
CA ARG A 52 10.50 -15.96 -10.45
C ARG A 52 10.10 -15.26 -11.73
N LYS A 53 9.32 -14.20 -11.63
CA LYS A 53 8.85 -13.38 -12.76
C LYS A 53 9.66 -12.11 -12.93
N TYR A 54 10.15 -11.56 -11.82
CA TYR A 54 10.89 -10.31 -11.73
C TYR A 54 12.20 -10.55 -10.98
N PRO A 55 13.28 -11.00 -11.62
CA PRO A 55 14.54 -11.36 -10.94
C PRO A 55 15.16 -10.20 -10.13
N PHE A 56 14.82 -8.96 -10.45
CA PHE A 56 15.27 -7.79 -9.70
C PHE A 56 14.64 -7.66 -8.29
N LEU A 57 13.58 -8.45 -8.00
CA LEU A 57 12.94 -8.52 -6.68
C LEU A 57 13.57 -9.56 -5.76
N ARG A 58 14.72 -10.12 -6.13
CA ARG A 58 15.44 -11.12 -5.32
C ARG A 58 15.76 -10.58 -3.93
N TYR A 59 15.19 -11.22 -2.93
CA TYR A 59 15.28 -10.81 -1.53
C TYR A 59 16.06 -11.84 -0.70
N LYS A 60 17.38 -11.61 -0.53
CA LYS A 60 18.29 -12.62 0.03
C LYS A 60 18.25 -12.70 1.56
N ASN A 61 18.08 -11.60 2.25
CA ASN A 61 18.22 -11.51 3.71
C ASN A 61 17.04 -10.74 4.32
N PRO A 62 15.85 -11.35 4.37
CA PRO A 62 14.68 -10.71 4.94
C PRO A 62 14.90 -10.46 6.44
N SER A 63 14.72 -9.21 6.86
CA SER A 63 14.71 -8.82 8.27
C SER A 63 13.55 -7.87 8.49
N VAL A 64 12.38 -8.45 8.79
CA VAL A 64 11.14 -7.70 9.01
C VAL A 64 10.70 -7.89 10.45
N LYS A 65 10.33 -6.81 11.10
CA LYS A 65 9.89 -6.82 12.51
C LYS A 65 8.71 -5.90 12.74
N SER A 66 7.97 -6.15 13.81
CA SER A 66 7.00 -5.19 14.31
C SER A 66 7.73 -3.96 14.83
N SER A 67 7.29 -2.78 14.44
CA SER A 67 7.82 -1.52 14.96
C SER A 67 7.59 -1.44 16.47
N PHE A 68 8.66 -1.15 17.21
CA PHE A 68 8.56 -0.87 18.63
C PHE A 68 7.78 0.42 18.92
N TYR A 69 7.80 1.36 17.97
CA TYR A 69 7.11 2.66 18.05
C TYR A 69 5.78 2.67 17.28
N GLY A 70 5.16 1.51 17.02
CA GLY A 70 3.94 1.40 16.21
C GLY A 70 2.84 2.34 16.71
N TRP A 71 2.46 2.25 17.98
CA TRP A 71 1.43 3.10 18.58
C TRP A 71 1.73 4.60 18.44
N PHE A 72 3.00 5.00 18.49
CA PHE A 72 3.42 6.39 18.28
C PHE A 72 3.33 6.76 16.79
N GLY A 73 3.63 5.79 15.92
CA GLY A 73 3.45 5.90 14.48
C GLY A 73 2.02 6.19 14.07
N ASP A 74 1.04 5.61 14.79
CA ASP A 74 -0.38 5.85 14.54
C ASP A 74 -0.74 7.35 14.63
N TYR A 75 -0.18 8.05 15.63
CA TYR A 75 -0.36 9.49 15.81
C TYR A 75 0.50 10.35 14.87
N LEU A 76 1.55 9.79 14.31
CA LEU A 76 2.45 10.47 13.37
C LEU A 76 2.13 10.19 11.90
N GLY A 77 1.17 9.28 11.65
CA GLY A 77 0.70 8.94 10.32
C GLY A 77 1.68 8.09 9.50
N PHE A 78 2.62 7.35 10.13
CA PHE A 78 3.46 6.40 9.42
C PHE A 78 3.10 4.94 9.74
N THR A 79 3.03 4.12 8.70
CA THR A 79 2.63 2.72 8.79
C THR A 79 3.80 1.74 8.88
N GLY A 80 5.02 2.26 8.69
CA GLY A 80 6.26 1.53 8.81
C GLY A 80 7.47 2.41 8.50
N TYR A 81 8.65 1.84 8.57
CA TYR A 81 9.90 2.49 8.16
C TYR A 81 11.03 1.48 8.00
N TYR A 82 11.97 1.79 7.12
CA TYR A 82 13.23 1.09 7.04
C TYR A 82 14.24 1.72 8.01
N ASN A 83 14.83 0.89 8.88
CA ASN A 83 15.88 1.33 9.80
C ASN A 83 17.27 1.08 9.18
N PRO A 84 17.97 2.12 8.70
CA PRO A 84 19.25 1.97 8.02
C PRO A 84 20.39 1.52 8.96
N PHE A 85 20.25 1.72 10.28
CA PHE A 85 21.29 1.32 11.25
C PHE A 85 21.25 -0.16 11.55
N THR A 86 20.06 -0.78 11.55
CA THR A 86 19.90 -2.22 11.82
C THR A 86 19.63 -3.02 10.54
N GLY A 87 19.35 -2.34 9.43
CA GLY A 87 19.00 -2.97 8.15
C GLY A 87 17.62 -3.64 8.17
N GLU A 88 16.73 -3.25 9.08
CA GLU A 88 15.43 -3.89 9.31
C GLU A 88 14.28 -3.10 8.70
N ALA A 89 13.35 -3.81 8.07
CA ALA A 89 12.03 -3.30 7.74
C ALA A 89 11.14 -3.36 9.00
N GLN A 90 10.67 -2.21 9.46
CA GLN A 90 9.86 -2.08 10.67
C GLN A 90 8.40 -1.80 10.27
N VAL A 91 7.52 -2.75 10.54
CA VAL A 91 6.09 -2.67 10.19
C VAL A 91 5.29 -2.23 11.39
N ASN A 92 4.45 -1.21 11.23
CA ASN A 92 3.48 -0.86 12.25
C ASN A 92 2.35 -1.89 12.26
N THR A 93 2.28 -2.68 13.31
CA THR A 93 1.29 -3.76 13.46
C THR A 93 0.10 -3.38 14.34
N THR A 94 -0.03 -2.10 14.71
CA THR A 94 -1.19 -1.54 15.42
C THR A 94 -2.29 -1.09 14.45
N VAL A 95 -1.92 -0.80 13.20
CA VAL A 95 -2.89 -0.45 12.14
C VAL A 95 -3.86 -1.60 11.83
N PRO A 96 -5.02 -1.31 11.20
CA PRO A 96 -5.99 -2.33 10.79
C PRO A 96 -5.35 -3.52 10.08
N LYS A 97 -5.76 -4.75 10.44
CA LYS A 97 -5.11 -5.99 9.99
C LYS A 97 -5.10 -6.15 8.47
N PHE A 98 -6.11 -5.66 7.79
CA PHE A 98 -6.21 -5.76 6.33
C PHE A 98 -5.20 -4.89 5.58
N LEU A 99 -4.56 -3.91 6.23
CA LEU A 99 -3.50 -3.09 5.62
C LEU A 99 -2.11 -3.72 5.78
N GLN A 100 -1.90 -4.48 6.84
CA GLN A 100 -0.56 -4.96 7.25
C GLN A 100 0.17 -5.79 6.19
N PRO A 101 -0.50 -6.67 5.37
CA PRO A 101 0.20 -7.44 4.34
C PRO A 101 0.88 -6.57 3.28
N TYR A 102 0.22 -5.52 2.80
CA TYR A 102 0.81 -4.63 1.82
C TYR A 102 1.88 -3.71 2.42
N ILE A 103 1.64 -3.20 3.63
CA ILE A 103 2.65 -2.43 4.38
C ILE A 103 3.92 -3.28 4.55
N ALA A 104 3.81 -4.56 4.92
CA ALA A 104 4.97 -5.42 5.07
C ALA A 104 5.78 -5.55 3.77
N THR A 105 5.11 -5.76 2.62
CA THR A 105 5.81 -5.83 1.34
C THR A 105 6.38 -4.49 0.90
N HIS A 106 5.76 -3.37 1.25
CA HIS A 106 6.27 -2.03 1.01
C HIS A 106 7.56 -1.75 1.79
N GLU A 107 7.58 -2.02 3.12
CA GLU A 107 8.78 -1.81 3.94
C GLU A 107 9.93 -2.73 3.53
N MET A 108 9.61 -3.93 3.06
CA MET A 108 10.59 -4.84 2.46
C MET A 108 11.18 -4.28 1.17
N ALA A 109 10.42 -3.52 0.38
CA ALA A 109 10.94 -2.85 -0.82
C ALA A 109 11.98 -1.79 -0.44
N HIS A 110 11.77 -1.05 0.63
CA HIS A 110 12.79 -0.12 1.16
C HIS A 110 14.07 -0.86 1.58
N GLN A 111 13.94 -2.03 2.22
CA GLN A 111 15.10 -2.86 2.56
C GLN A 111 15.84 -3.40 1.32
N LEU A 112 15.15 -3.61 0.20
CA LEU A 112 15.76 -3.96 -1.09
C LEU A 112 16.52 -2.80 -1.75
N GLY A 113 16.40 -1.57 -1.23
CA GLY A 113 17.06 -0.37 -1.74
C GLY A 113 16.18 0.56 -2.57
N TYR A 114 14.89 0.32 -2.66
CA TYR A 114 13.94 1.25 -3.30
C TYR A 114 13.61 2.37 -2.31
N ALA A 115 14.38 3.46 -2.36
CA ALA A 115 14.28 4.55 -1.40
C ALA A 115 13.09 5.48 -1.63
N LYS A 116 12.58 5.56 -2.87
CA LYS A 116 11.44 6.42 -3.20
C LYS A 116 10.13 5.70 -2.89
N GLU A 117 9.20 6.43 -2.26
CA GLU A 117 7.89 5.89 -1.87
C GLU A 117 7.09 5.29 -3.04
N ASN A 118 7.09 5.96 -4.19
CA ASN A 118 6.41 5.47 -5.40
C ASN A 118 7.01 4.16 -5.91
N GLU A 119 8.35 4.03 -5.87
CA GLU A 119 9.04 2.80 -6.26
C GLU A 119 8.77 1.69 -5.24
N ALA A 120 8.85 1.99 -3.94
CA ALA A 120 8.57 1.04 -2.87
C ALA A 120 7.11 0.55 -2.91
N ASN A 121 6.15 1.45 -3.11
CA ASN A 121 4.75 1.10 -3.32
C ASN A 121 4.57 0.18 -4.54
N PHE A 122 5.19 0.49 -5.66
CA PHE A 122 5.06 -0.33 -6.87
C PHE A 122 5.74 -1.71 -6.72
N VAL A 123 6.89 -1.77 -6.10
CA VAL A 123 7.61 -3.02 -5.81
C VAL A 123 6.84 -3.87 -4.81
N GLY A 124 6.36 -3.27 -3.72
CA GLY A 124 5.50 -3.94 -2.74
C GLY A 124 4.23 -4.50 -3.38
N TYR A 125 3.61 -3.73 -4.28
CA TYR A 125 2.49 -4.21 -5.09
C TYR A 125 2.87 -5.44 -5.93
N LEU A 126 3.99 -5.39 -6.67
CA LEU A 126 4.42 -6.54 -7.48
C LEU A 126 4.64 -7.80 -6.62
N ALA A 127 5.22 -7.64 -5.42
CA ALA A 127 5.39 -8.75 -4.50
C ALA A 127 4.03 -9.29 -4.03
N ALA A 128 3.15 -8.41 -3.55
CA ALA A 128 1.85 -8.79 -3.02
C ALA A 128 0.97 -9.53 -4.04
N VAL A 129 0.82 -9.00 -5.27
CA VAL A 129 -0.08 -9.58 -6.28
C VAL A 129 0.46 -10.79 -7.02
N ASN A 130 1.75 -11.07 -6.93
CA ASN A 130 2.34 -12.30 -7.47
C ASN A 130 2.44 -13.42 -6.42
N SER A 131 1.99 -13.19 -5.18
CA SER A 131 1.81 -14.22 -4.16
C SER A 131 0.57 -15.08 -4.46
N ASN A 132 0.45 -16.23 -3.78
CA ASN A 132 -0.77 -17.04 -3.79
C ASN A 132 -1.69 -16.72 -2.59
N ASP A 133 -1.44 -15.61 -1.90
CA ASP A 133 -2.10 -15.26 -0.65
C ASP A 133 -3.16 -14.17 -0.87
N SER A 134 -4.43 -14.53 -0.64
CA SER A 134 -5.55 -13.63 -0.86
C SER A 134 -5.55 -12.40 0.07
N LEU A 135 -4.93 -12.50 1.27
CA LEU A 135 -4.79 -11.37 2.18
C LEU A 135 -3.83 -10.30 1.59
N PHE A 136 -2.74 -10.75 0.95
CA PHE A 136 -1.80 -9.82 0.29
C PHE A 136 -2.42 -9.18 -0.95
N HIS A 137 -3.17 -9.94 -1.75
CA HIS A 137 -3.90 -9.39 -2.88
C HIS A 137 -4.90 -8.33 -2.43
N TYR A 138 -5.71 -8.65 -1.41
CA TYR A 138 -6.71 -7.72 -0.90
C TYR A 138 -6.08 -6.46 -0.36
N SER A 139 -5.08 -6.58 0.50
CA SER A 139 -4.37 -5.47 1.12
C SER A 139 -3.81 -4.50 0.07
N ALA A 140 -3.11 -5.02 -0.95
CA ALA A 140 -2.53 -4.21 -2.01
C ALA A 140 -3.60 -3.53 -2.89
N TYR A 141 -4.63 -4.26 -3.32
CA TYR A 141 -5.69 -3.67 -4.13
C TYR A 141 -6.54 -2.67 -3.37
N PHE A 142 -6.74 -2.88 -2.05
CA PHE A 142 -7.44 -1.92 -1.20
C PHE A 142 -6.71 -0.58 -1.16
N ASP A 143 -5.45 -0.60 -0.82
CA ASP A 143 -4.64 0.61 -0.68
C ASP A 143 -4.51 1.37 -2.01
N LEU A 144 -4.20 0.65 -3.08
CA LEU A 144 -4.07 1.24 -4.41
C LEU A 144 -5.40 1.75 -4.97
N PHE A 145 -6.53 1.12 -4.63
CA PHE A 145 -7.85 1.65 -4.97
C PHE A 145 -8.11 2.97 -4.25
N ILE A 146 -7.79 3.07 -2.97
CA ILE A 146 -7.95 4.32 -2.21
C ILE A 146 -7.10 5.44 -2.84
N TYR A 147 -5.85 5.16 -3.22
CA TYR A 147 -5.00 6.15 -3.91
C TYR A 147 -5.59 6.57 -5.25
N ALA A 148 -5.93 5.62 -6.13
CA ALA A 148 -6.50 5.94 -7.43
C ALA A 148 -7.83 6.68 -7.32
N ASN A 149 -8.71 6.28 -6.39
CA ASN A 149 -9.99 6.93 -6.17
C ASN A 149 -9.85 8.36 -5.64
N ARG A 150 -8.85 8.62 -4.79
CA ARG A 150 -8.52 9.97 -4.31
C ARG A 150 -8.04 10.86 -5.46
N GLU A 151 -7.20 10.34 -6.37
CA GLU A 151 -6.76 11.09 -7.54
C GLU A 151 -7.95 11.42 -8.46
N VAL A 152 -8.83 10.44 -8.73
CA VAL A 152 -10.06 10.69 -9.51
C VAL A 152 -10.92 11.76 -8.85
N TYR A 153 -11.03 11.78 -7.52
CA TYR A 153 -11.85 12.76 -6.81
C TYR A 153 -11.48 14.21 -7.13
N TYR A 154 -10.21 14.51 -7.36
CA TYR A 154 -9.75 15.87 -7.69
C TYR A 154 -10.18 16.32 -9.09
N PHE A 155 -10.42 15.39 -10.01
CA PHE A 155 -10.85 15.69 -11.38
C PHE A 155 -12.34 15.46 -11.61
N ASP A 156 -12.88 14.38 -11.03
CA ASP A 156 -14.28 13.98 -11.15
C ASP A 156 -14.78 13.36 -9.82
N SER A 157 -15.32 14.22 -8.97
CA SER A 157 -15.86 13.80 -7.68
C SER A 157 -17.11 12.92 -7.80
N VAL A 158 -17.82 12.98 -8.94
CA VAL A 158 -19.01 12.13 -9.20
C VAL A 158 -18.57 10.71 -9.51
N ALA A 159 -17.58 10.55 -10.40
CA ALA A 159 -16.99 9.24 -10.71
C ALA A 159 -16.39 8.58 -9.46
N SER A 160 -15.66 9.34 -8.64
CA SER A 160 -15.09 8.85 -7.39
C SER A 160 -16.16 8.33 -6.43
N LYS A 161 -17.23 9.10 -6.20
CA LYS A 161 -18.36 8.69 -5.33
C LYS A 161 -19.06 7.43 -5.86
N LYS A 162 -19.30 7.39 -7.17
CA LYS A 162 -19.90 6.23 -7.82
C LYS A 162 -19.07 4.96 -7.66
N ALA A 163 -17.74 5.06 -7.73
CA ALA A 163 -16.84 3.93 -7.49
C ALA A 163 -16.95 3.43 -6.05
N LEU A 164 -17.00 4.33 -5.06
CA LEU A 164 -17.21 3.96 -3.64
C LEU A 164 -18.55 3.25 -3.42
N GLU A 165 -19.62 3.68 -4.12
CA GLU A 165 -20.93 3.04 -4.03
C GLU A 165 -20.91 1.59 -4.55
N GLN A 166 -20.06 1.28 -5.53
CA GLN A 166 -19.92 -0.04 -6.16
C GLN A 166 -19.01 -1.01 -5.39
N LEU A 167 -18.38 -0.58 -4.29
CA LEU A 167 -17.64 -1.48 -3.43
C LEU A 167 -18.57 -2.48 -2.72
N ASN A 168 -18.07 -3.69 -2.50
CA ASN A 168 -18.74 -4.69 -1.67
C ASN A 168 -18.97 -4.15 -0.25
N PRO A 169 -20.05 -4.57 0.43
CA PRO A 169 -20.35 -4.14 1.81
C PRO A 169 -19.17 -4.35 2.77
N GLU A 170 -18.45 -5.46 2.64
CA GLU A 170 -17.32 -5.81 3.50
C GLU A 170 -16.10 -4.90 3.24
N VAL A 171 -15.88 -4.45 2.00
CA VAL A 171 -14.85 -3.45 1.68
C VAL A 171 -15.23 -2.08 2.24
N LYS A 172 -16.53 -1.74 2.21
CA LYS A 172 -17.03 -0.50 2.84
C LYS A 172 -16.85 -0.52 4.35
N ASN A 173 -17.05 -1.68 4.99
CA ASN A 173 -16.80 -1.85 6.42
C ASN A 173 -15.32 -1.61 6.76
N ASP A 174 -14.40 -2.12 5.94
CA ASP A 174 -12.95 -1.88 6.13
C ASP A 174 -12.60 -0.38 5.94
N ILE A 175 -13.26 0.32 5.01
CA ILE A 175 -13.11 1.79 4.88
C ILE A 175 -13.61 2.51 6.14
N VAL A 176 -14.71 2.06 6.73
CA VAL A 176 -15.23 2.63 7.99
C VAL A 176 -14.27 2.36 9.14
N GLU A 177 -13.72 1.12 9.24
CA GLU A 177 -12.70 0.77 10.24
C GLU A 177 -11.45 1.65 10.10
N LEU A 178 -10.93 1.81 8.86
CA LEU A 178 -9.79 2.69 8.62
C LEU A 178 -10.07 4.13 9.04
N LYS A 179 -11.25 4.64 8.67
CA LYS A 179 -11.67 6.00 9.03
C LYS A 179 -11.78 6.20 10.55
N GLN A 180 -12.30 5.19 11.25
CA GLN A 180 -12.39 5.22 12.70
C GLN A 180 -11.00 5.20 13.33
N PHE A 181 -10.10 4.33 12.82
CA PHE A 181 -8.71 4.28 13.24
C PHE A 181 -8.01 5.64 13.07
N ASP A 182 -8.18 6.29 11.91
CA ASP A 182 -7.61 7.63 11.65
C ASP A 182 -8.18 8.68 12.61
N LEU A 183 -9.49 8.63 12.90
CA LEU A 183 -10.13 9.55 13.85
C LEU A 183 -9.63 9.35 15.28
N ASP A 184 -9.44 8.11 15.71
CA ASP A 184 -8.97 7.77 17.06
C ASP A 184 -7.49 8.17 17.29
N HIS A 185 -6.73 8.32 16.20
CA HIS A 185 -5.30 8.67 16.25
C HIS A 185 -5.00 10.09 15.72
N GLN A 186 -6.02 10.94 15.50
CA GLN A 186 -5.79 12.33 15.13
C GLN A 186 -4.97 13.06 16.20
N SER A 187 -3.84 13.61 15.79
CA SER A 187 -2.94 14.35 16.66
C SER A 187 -3.09 15.86 16.48
N PHE A 188 -3.06 16.63 17.57
CA PHE A 188 -2.96 18.09 17.52
C PHE A 188 -1.69 18.56 16.77
N PHE A 189 -0.68 17.72 16.71
CA PHE A 189 0.60 17.99 16.02
C PHE A 189 0.63 17.58 14.55
N GLU A 190 -0.44 16.99 14.01
CA GLU A 190 -0.51 16.48 12.62
C GLU A 190 -0.03 17.50 11.57
N PRO A 191 -0.43 18.81 11.59
CA PRO A 191 0.04 19.77 10.61
C PRO A 191 1.56 19.99 10.66
N TRP A 192 2.15 20.02 11.86
CA TRP A 192 3.58 20.22 12.04
C TRP A 192 4.39 18.98 11.64
N ILE A 193 3.88 17.79 11.97
CA ILE A 193 4.48 16.51 11.58
C ILE A 193 4.45 16.33 10.06
N THR A 194 3.31 16.61 9.43
CA THR A 194 3.15 16.58 7.98
C THR A 194 4.12 17.53 7.30
N TRP A 195 4.31 18.73 7.84
CA TRP A 195 5.30 19.70 7.35
C TRP A 195 6.74 19.17 7.51
N LEU A 196 7.09 18.64 8.70
CA LEU A 196 8.42 18.10 8.98
C LEU A 196 8.75 16.91 8.08
N TYR A 197 7.80 15.97 7.94
CA TYR A 197 7.94 14.78 7.09
C TYR A 197 8.03 15.14 5.62
N GLY A 198 7.20 16.07 5.15
CA GLY A 198 7.26 16.60 3.79
C GLY A 198 8.60 17.25 3.46
N ASN A 199 9.20 17.99 4.41
CA ASN A 199 10.54 18.55 4.24
C ASN A 199 11.63 17.48 4.28
N PHE A 200 11.52 16.48 5.14
CA PHE A 200 12.44 15.33 5.17
C PHE A 200 12.44 14.58 3.84
N LEU A 201 11.27 14.29 3.25
CA LEU A 201 11.16 13.65 1.94
C LEU A 201 11.81 14.48 0.83
N LYS A 202 11.61 15.81 0.83
CA LYS A 202 12.24 16.71 -0.14
C LYS A 202 13.76 16.71 -0.03
N LEU A 203 14.30 16.72 1.19
CA LEU A 203 15.75 16.64 1.45
C LEU A 203 16.35 15.30 0.98
N ASN A 204 15.56 14.22 1.01
CA ASN A 204 15.97 12.90 0.52
C ASN A 204 15.66 12.69 -0.98
N GLN A 205 15.74 13.73 -1.80
CA GLN A 205 15.54 13.71 -3.26
C GLN A 205 14.12 13.31 -3.70
N GLN A 206 13.12 13.54 -2.85
CA GLN A 206 11.71 13.42 -3.18
C GLN A 206 11.07 14.83 -3.27
N PRO A 207 11.28 15.57 -4.38
CA PRO A 207 10.91 16.99 -4.48
C PRO A 207 9.40 17.23 -4.36
N GLN A 208 8.59 16.19 -4.59
CA GLN A 208 7.13 16.25 -4.52
C GLN A 208 6.61 16.01 -3.09
N GLY A 209 7.46 15.57 -2.14
CA GLY A 209 7.06 15.30 -0.76
C GLY A 209 5.89 14.32 -0.68
N ILE A 210 4.81 14.71 0.01
CA ILE A 210 3.60 13.89 0.19
C ILE A 210 2.88 13.60 -1.15
N HIS A 211 3.11 14.40 -2.20
CA HIS A 211 2.54 14.16 -3.54
C HIS A 211 3.24 13.03 -4.31
N SER A 212 4.29 12.42 -3.77
CA SER A 212 4.94 11.25 -4.38
C SER A 212 4.01 10.01 -4.53
N TYR A 213 2.92 9.98 -3.77
CA TYR A 213 1.90 8.92 -3.91
C TYR A 213 1.18 8.95 -5.26
N ASN A 214 1.08 10.12 -5.91
CA ASN A 214 0.48 10.24 -7.24
C ASN A 214 1.32 9.52 -8.30
N GLU A 215 2.61 9.33 -8.05
CA GLU A 215 3.51 8.66 -8.98
C GLU A 215 3.29 7.14 -9.04
N VAL A 216 2.85 6.48 -7.95
CA VAL A 216 2.52 5.04 -8.00
C VAL A 216 1.33 4.79 -8.93
N VAL A 217 0.34 5.68 -8.94
CA VAL A 217 -0.79 5.62 -9.87
C VAL A 217 -0.30 5.71 -11.32
N GLY A 218 0.61 6.63 -11.60
CA GLY A 218 1.25 6.75 -12.92
C GLY A 218 2.05 5.50 -13.32
N MET A 219 2.76 4.87 -12.37
CA MET A 219 3.49 3.62 -12.62
C MET A 219 2.51 2.47 -12.94
N LEU A 220 1.40 2.38 -12.23
CA LEU A 220 0.36 1.37 -12.48
C LEU A 220 -0.30 1.57 -13.85
N VAL A 221 -0.62 2.81 -14.24
CA VAL A 221 -1.13 3.11 -15.59
C VAL A 221 -0.12 2.68 -16.65
N ALA A 222 1.15 3.05 -16.51
CA ALA A 222 2.20 2.65 -17.45
C ALA A 222 2.38 1.12 -17.51
N TYR A 223 2.31 0.45 -16.35
CA TYR A 223 2.37 -1.01 -16.28
C TYR A 223 1.19 -1.65 -16.99
N TYR A 224 -0.03 -1.15 -16.75
CA TYR A 224 -1.22 -1.64 -17.44
C TYR A 224 -1.15 -1.44 -18.96
N LYS A 225 -0.75 -0.26 -19.42
CA LYS A 225 -0.59 0.02 -20.86
C LYS A 225 0.42 -0.91 -21.52
N LYS A 226 1.47 -1.32 -20.78
CA LYS A 226 2.51 -2.20 -21.31
C LYS A 226 2.13 -3.68 -21.29
N TYR A 227 1.44 -4.14 -20.24
CA TYR A 227 1.23 -5.56 -20.00
C TYR A 227 -0.23 -6.01 -20.07
N GLY A 228 -1.19 -5.08 -20.17
CA GLY A 228 -2.63 -5.36 -20.25
C GLY A 228 -3.24 -5.92 -18.95
N LYS A 229 -2.54 -5.81 -17.83
CA LYS A 229 -2.97 -6.36 -16.53
C LYS A 229 -2.42 -5.57 -15.35
N ILE A 230 -3.16 -5.62 -14.26
CA ILE A 230 -2.86 -5.13 -12.92
C ILE A 230 -3.00 -6.30 -11.93
#